data_893e3f83cf3016fabf3ea1872cd38b55
#
_entry.id   893e3f83cf3016fabf3ea1872cd38b55
#
_cell.length_a   1.000
_cell.length_b   1.000
_cell.length_c   1.000
_cell.angle_alpha   90.00
_cell.angle_beta   90.00
_cell.angle_gamma   90.00
#
_symmetry.space_group_name_H-M   'P 1'
#
loop_
_entity.id
_entity.type
_entity.pdbx_description
1 polymer ?
#
loop_
_entity_poly.entity_id
_entity_poly.type
_entity_poly.pdbx_seq_one_letter_code
_entity_poly.pdbx_strand_id
1 'polypeptide(L)'
;MNKDLSKDFYRYVLPSMVSMLLSGFYSMVDGIFVGNAAGSQALAAINLVYPIQACMNATAFGLGVGGAVLMSKHMGSEEYEQADRAMGTTLSLLTIAGLGLMGFFWLTKDSIIHLLGATGEIAQYANEYISIIILCGIFPVLGNGVTPLIRNCGKTIEATLFMSSGLVTNILLDYVFVFRLRMGLAGAAIATVTAQMVVACLALFYLIKTNREVFTLHNLAISAARLKTILRIGISPFGQTLIPSVIIVLTNWQCIRYGGDDALAVFSLLSYVLASVQL
;
A
#
# COMPACT_ATOMS: atom_id res chain seq x y z
N MET A 1 -3.00 8.57 36.81
CA MET A 1 -3.44 8.37 35.42
C MET A 1 -4.83 7.72 35.46
N ASN A 2 -5.86 8.40 34.96
CA ASN A 2 -7.26 7.94 35.07
C ASN A 2 -7.39 6.54 34.43
N LYS A 3 -8.00 5.59 35.13
CA LYS A 3 -8.19 4.20 34.63
C LYS A 3 -8.89 4.16 33.25
N ASP A 4 -9.75 5.12 32.98
CA ASP A 4 -10.45 5.22 31.68
C ASP A 4 -9.51 5.64 30.56
N LEU A 5 -8.63 6.62 30.78
CA LEU A 5 -7.63 7.07 29.80
C LEU A 5 -6.64 5.96 29.43
N SER A 6 -6.23 5.16 30.43
CA SER A 6 -5.35 4.01 30.21
C SER A 6 -6.04 2.92 29.38
N LYS A 7 -7.33 2.65 29.62
CA LYS A 7 -8.12 1.67 28.88
C LYS A 7 -8.32 2.09 27.43
N ASP A 8 -8.62 3.38 27.20
CA ASP A 8 -8.76 3.92 25.85
C ASP A 8 -7.44 3.92 25.10
N PHE A 9 -6.33 4.27 25.76
CA PHE A 9 -4.99 4.20 25.20
C PHE A 9 -4.68 2.79 24.65
N TYR A 10 -4.83 1.75 25.49
CA TYR A 10 -4.58 0.37 25.04
C TYR A 10 -5.53 -0.09 23.95
N ARG A 11 -6.78 0.36 23.94
CA ARG A 11 -7.78 0.04 22.92
C ARG A 11 -7.38 0.51 21.53
N TYR A 12 -6.65 1.63 21.41
CA TYR A 12 -6.20 2.18 20.13
C TYR A 12 -4.77 1.78 19.77
N VAL A 13 -3.88 1.75 20.76
CA VAL A 13 -2.45 1.49 20.51
C VAL A 13 -2.18 0.02 20.19
N LEU A 14 -2.74 -0.91 20.97
CA LEU A 14 -2.49 -2.34 20.75
C LEU A 14 -2.89 -2.82 19.33
N PRO A 15 -4.09 -2.55 18.81
CA PRO A 15 -4.44 -2.95 17.44
C PRO A 15 -3.54 -2.32 16.38
N SER A 16 -3.10 -1.07 16.60
CA SER A 16 -2.20 -0.39 15.67
C SER A 16 -0.80 -1.02 15.67
N MET A 17 -0.25 -1.35 16.84
CA MET A 17 1.03 -2.06 16.96
C MET A 17 0.96 -3.45 16.31
N VAL A 18 -0.11 -4.21 16.60
CA VAL A 18 -0.33 -5.52 15.96
C VAL A 18 -0.40 -5.40 14.44
N SER A 19 -1.07 -4.37 13.91
CA SER A 19 -1.13 -4.15 12.45
C SER A 19 0.25 -3.89 11.86
N MET A 20 1.10 -3.11 12.53
CA MET A 20 2.47 -2.84 12.07
C MET A 20 3.33 -4.11 12.09
N LEU A 21 3.30 -4.85 13.19
CA LEU A 21 4.02 -6.12 13.29
C LEU A 21 3.57 -7.12 12.21
N LEU A 22 2.26 -7.26 12.00
CA LEU A 22 1.72 -8.12 10.95
C LEU A 22 2.18 -7.69 9.56
N SER A 23 2.28 -6.39 9.28
CA SER A 23 2.79 -5.86 8.02
C SER A 23 4.25 -6.24 7.77
N GLY A 24 5.09 -6.22 8.83
CA GLY A 24 6.49 -6.67 8.72
C GLY A 24 6.63 -8.17 8.49
N PHE A 25 5.86 -8.97 9.24
CA PHE A 25 5.81 -10.41 9.01
C PHE A 25 5.33 -10.75 7.59
N TYR A 26 4.36 -10.01 7.07
CA TYR A 26 3.89 -10.16 5.69
C TYR A 26 5.04 -10.01 4.68
N SER A 27 5.79 -8.91 4.73
CA SER A 27 6.91 -8.67 3.81
C SER A 27 7.98 -9.75 3.89
N MET A 28 8.26 -10.25 5.12
CA MET A 28 9.25 -11.30 5.32
C MET A 28 8.78 -12.64 4.75
N VAL A 29 7.53 -13.02 5.00
CA VAL A 29 6.94 -14.27 4.51
C VAL A 29 6.85 -14.28 2.99
N ASP A 30 6.37 -13.18 2.38
CA ASP A 30 6.31 -13.01 0.92
C ASP A 30 7.71 -13.17 0.29
N GLY A 31 8.74 -12.51 0.87
CA GLY A 31 10.12 -12.66 0.43
C GLY A 31 10.65 -14.09 0.52
N ILE A 32 10.31 -14.84 1.59
CA ILE A 32 10.68 -16.26 1.73
C ILE A 32 10.02 -17.12 0.65
N PHE A 33 8.72 -16.92 0.37
CA PHE A 33 8.02 -17.67 -0.65
C PHE A 33 8.61 -17.43 -2.04
N VAL A 34 8.82 -16.17 -2.42
CA VAL A 34 9.39 -15.80 -3.71
C VAL A 34 10.83 -16.29 -3.84
N GLY A 35 11.66 -16.08 -2.81
CA GLY A 35 13.07 -16.49 -2.83
C GLY A 35 13.26 -17.99 -3.01
N ASN A 36 12.42 -18.79 -2.35
CA ASN A 36 12.48 -20.26 -2.47
C ASN A 36 11.91 -20.79 -3.80
N ALA A 37 10.95 -20.10 -4.39
CA ALA A 37 10.25 -20.62 -5.58
C ALA A 37 10.81 -20.09 -6.90
N ALA A 38 11.29 -18.83 -6.93
CA ALA A 38 11.73 -18.16 -8.13
C ALA A 38 13.20 -17.70 -8.10
N GLY A 39 13.89 -17.90 -6.95
CA GLY A 39 15.30 -17.61 -6.80
C GLY A 39 15.65 -16.16 -6.51
N SER A 40 16.96 -15.87 -6.39
CA SER A 40 17.47 -14.56 -6.04
C SER A 40 17.24 -13.47 -7.10
N GLN A 41 17.20 -13.85 -8.38
CA GLN A 41 16.93 -12.92 -9.47
C GLN A 41 15.49 -12.39 -9.46
N ALA A 42 14.52 -13.21 -9.06
CA ALA A 42 13.13 -12.78 -8.88
C ALA A 42 13.00 -11.78 -7.71
N LEU A 43 13.71 -12.01 -6.60
CA LEU A 43 13.78 -11.05 -5.50
C LEU A 43 14.43 -9.73 -5.92
N ALA A 44 15.50 -9.79 -6.73
CA ALA A 44 16.13 -8.62 -7.31
C ALA A 44 15.14 -7.83 -8.19
N ALA A 45 14.36 -8.55 -9.02
CA ALA A 45 13.34 -7.94 -9.87
C ALA A 45 12.25 -7.21 -9.07
N ILE A 46 11.71 -7.83 -8.00
CA ILE A 46 10.73 -7.19 -7.11
C ILE A 46 11.31 -5.93 -6.46
N ASN A 47 12.51 -6.02 -5.90
CA ASN A 47 13.18 -4.90 -5.25
C ASN A 47 13.40 -3.74 -6.25
N LEU A 48 13.75 -4.07 -7.49
CA LEU A 48 14.01 -3.08 -8.52
C LEU A 48 12.73 -2.32 -8.90
N VAL A 49 11.56 -2.98 -9.01
CA VAL A 49 10.27 -2.34 -9.35
C VAL A 49 9.50 -1.81 -8.13
N TYR A 50 9.99 -2.05 -6.93
CA TYR A 50 9.39 -1.57 -5.68
C TYR A 50 9.05 -0.06 -5.69
N PRO A 51 9.82 0.85 -6.31
CA PRO A 51 9.49 2.27 -6.41
C PRO A 51 8.14 2.57 -7.04
N ILE A 52 7.67 1.74 -7.97
CA ILE A 52 6.34 1.88 -8.58
C ILE A 52 5.26 1.60 -7.53
N GLN A 53 5.39 0.50 -6.79
CA GLN A 53 4.47 0.16 -5.71
C GLN A 53 4.50 1.19 -4.58
N ALA A 54 5.71 1.67 -4.23
CA ALA A 54 5.87 2.70 -3.20
C ALA A 54 5.19 4.02 -3.58
N CYS A 55 5.23 4.41 -4.86
CA CYS A 55 4.52 5.59 -5.35
C CYS A 55 3.00 5.43 -5.22
N MET A 56 2.45 4.25 -5.57
CA MET A 56 1.02 3.94 -5.40
C MET A 56 0.62 3.99 -3.91
N ASN A 57 1.41 3.35 -3.04
CA ASN A 57 1.18 3.33 -1.60
C ASN A 57 1.32 4.72 -0.97
N ALA A 58 2.34 5.49 -1.36
CA ALA A 58 2.54 6.87 -0.89
C ALA A 58 1.34 7.75 -1.25
N THR A 59 0.81 7.62 -2.48
CA THR A 59 -0.40 8.34 -2.90
C THR A 59 -1.61 7.92 -2.08
N ALA A 60 -1.78 6.62 -1.83
CA ALA A 60 -2.87 6.09 -0.99
C ALA A 60 -2.81 6.66 0.43
N PHE A 61 -1.66 6.57 1.09
CA PHE A 61 -1.47 7.09 2.45
C PHE A 61 -1.56 8.61 2.50
N GLY A 62 -0.96 9.32 1.53
CA GLY A 62 -1.03 10.78 1.47
C GLY A 62 -2.47 11.28 1.39
N LEU A 63 -3.25 10.78 0.44
CA LEU A 63 -4.65 11.16 0.27
C LEU A 63 -5.52 10.64 1.43
N GLY A 64 -5.32 9.39 1.84
CA GLY A 64 -6.11 8.75 2.88
C GLY A 64 -5.95 9.42 4.24
N VAL A 65 -4.71 9.65 4.69
CA VAL A 65 -4.42 10.32 5.98
C VAL A 65 -4.82 11.80 5.90
N GLY A 66 -4.52 12.49 4.77
CA GLY A 66 -4.92 13.88 4.57
C GLY A 66 -6.42 14.08 4.69
N GLY A 67 -7.21 13.18 4.07
CA GLY A 67 -8.66 13.17 4.16
C GLY A 67 -9.18 12.79 5.54
N ALA A 68 -8.58 11.79 6.17
CA ALA A 68 -8.96 11.32 7.50
C ALA A 68 -8.77 12.40 8.57
N VAL A 69 -7.68 13.16 8.51
CA VAL A 69 -7.44 14.29 9.43
C VAL A 69 -8.43 15.42 9.19
N LEU A 70 -8.72 15.77 7.92
CA LEU A 70 -9.73 16.79 7.60
C LEU A 70 -11.12 16.37 8.09
N MET A 71 -11.51 15.11 7.86
CA MET A 71 -12.76 14.53 8.35
C MET A 71 -12.85 14.61 9.88
N SER A 72 -11.80 14.14 10.59
CA SER A 72 -11.77 14.16 12.06
C SER A 72 -11.86 15.56 12.65
N LYS A 73 -11.26 16.56 11.98
CA LYS A 73 -11.38 17.96 12.38
C LYS A 73 -12.84 18.42 12.35
N HIS A 74 -13.57 18.13 11.26
CA HIS A 74 -14.99 18.51 11.16
C HIS A 74 -15.87 17.71 12.13
N MET A 75 -15.56 16.42 12.36
CA MET A 75 -16.26 15.64 13.40
C MET A 75 -16.08 16.24 14.80
N GLY A 76 -14.87 16.69 15.15
CA GLY A 76 -14.58 17.34 16.42
C GLY A 76 -15.23 18.71 16.60
N SER A 77 -15.60 19.38 15.50
CA SER A 77 -16.39 20.62 15.48
C SER A 77 -17.90 20.39 15.35
N GLU A 78 -18.34 19.13 15.38
CA GLU A 78 -19.75 18.72 15.20
C GLU A 78 -20.33 19.08 13.81
N GLU A 79 -19.47 19.33 12.83
CA GLU A 79 -19.83 19.66 11.44
C GLU A 79 -19.93 18.38 10.61
N TYR A 80 -20.87 17.48 10.93
CA TYR A 80 -20.94 16.12 10.34
C TYR A 80 -21.10 16.14 8.82
N GLU A 81 -21.87 17.07 8.27
CA GLU A 81 -22.03 17.22 6.82
C GLU A 81 -20.69 17.54 6.11
N GLN A 82 -19.83 18.37 6.73
CA GLN A 82 -18.51 18.67 6.18
C GLN A 82 -17.55 17.49 6.35
N ALA A 83 -17.71 16.69 7.40
CA ALA A 83 -16.96 15.46 7.58
C ALA A 83 -17.28 14.43 6.49
N ASP A 84 -18.57 14.22 6.16
CA ASP A 84 -19.03 13.33 5.08
C ASP A 84 -18.53 13.81 3.72
N ARG A 85 -18.56 15.13 3.46
CA ARG A 85 -17.98 15.72 2.25
C ARG A 85 -16.46 15.53 2.17
N ALA A 86 -15.73 15.62 3.28
CA ALA A 86 -14.29 15.38 3.32
C ALA A 86 -13.98 13.91 3.01
N MET A 87 -14.73 12.97 3.59
CA MET A 87 -14.62 11.54 3.32
C MET A 87 -14.95 11.22 1.86
N GLY A 88 -16.07 11.71 1.32
CA GLY A 88 -16.48 11.48 -0.06
C GLY A 88 -15.47 12.07 -1.06
N THR A 89 -15.00 13.30 -0.83
CA THR A 89 -13.93 13.90 -1.66
C THR A 89 -12.66 13.03 -1.65
N THR A 90 -12.28 12.48 -0.48
CA THR A 90 -11.10 11.61 -0.36
C THR A 90 -11.27 10.31 -1.15
N LEU A 91 -12.44 9.67 -1.11
CA LEU A 91 -12.74 8.48 -1.90
C LEU A 91 -12.64 8.77 -3.40
N SER A 92 -13.20 9.89 -3.86
CA SER A 92 -13.09 10.32 -5.27
C SER A 92 -11.65 10.55 -5.67
N LEU A 93 -10.85 11.21 -4.83
CA LEU A 93 -9.43 11.45 -5.09
C LEU A 93 -8.62 10.15 -5.15
N LEU A 94 -8.86 9.21 -4.23
CA LEU A 94 -8.23 7.89 -4.24
C LEU A 94 -8.56 7.11 -5.51
N THR A 95 -9.82 7.15 -5.94
CA THR A 95 -10.26 6.47 -7.17
C THR A 95 -9.61 7.09 -8.40
N ILE A 96 -9.63 8.41 -8.54
CA ILE A 96 -9.04 9.12 -9.69
C ILE A 96 -7.53 8.94 -9.69
N ALA A 97 -6.87 9.09 -8.55
CA ALA A 97 -5.43 8.90 -8.43
C ALA A 97 -5.03 7.44 -8.73
N GLY A 98 -5.78 6.46 -8.21
CA GLY A 98 -5.54 5.04 -8.47
C GLY A 98 -5.63 4.69 -9.95
N LEU A 99 -6.70 5.12 -10.63
CA LEU A 99 -6.87 4.93 -12.07
C LEU A 99 -5.82 5.70 -12.87
N GLY A 100 -5.49 6.94 -12.49
CA GLY A 100 -4.47 7.75 -13.13
C GLY A 100 -3.08 7.12 -13.02
N LEU A 101 -2.69 6.65 -11.84
CA LEU A 101 -1.41 5.96 -11.62
C LEU A 101 -1.36 4.63 -12.39
N MET A 102 -2.46 3.87 -12.41
CA MET A 102 -2.56 2.64 -13.18
C MET A 102 -2.31 2.89 -14.66
N GLY A 103 -2.97 3.89 -15.26
CA GLY A 103 -2.76 4.27 -16.66
C GLY A 103 -1.35 4.81 -16.92
N PHE A 104 -0.84 5.68 -16.05
CA PHE A 104 0.51 6.25 -16.17
C PHE A 104 1.58 5.15 -16.12
N PHE A 105 1.55 4.31 -15.11
CA PHE A 105 2.55 3.25 -14.98
C PHE A 105 2.40 2.16 -16.04
N TRP A 106 1.19 1.89 -16.51
CA TRP A 106 1.00 0.96 -17.63
C TRP A 106 1.69 1.42 -18.90
N LEU A 107 1.63 2.71 -19.21
CA LEU A 107 2.28 3.31 -20.38
C LEU A 107 3.79 3.48 -20.22
N THR A 108 4.29 3.63 -18.98
CA THR A 108 5.69 3.98 -18.72
C THR A 108 6.52 2.84 -18.12
N LYS A 109 5.91 1.69 -17.80
CA LYS A 109 6.56 0.59 -17.07
C LYS A 109 7.86 0.13 -17.72
N ASP A 110 7.87 -0.09 -19.03
CA ASP A 110 9.04 -0.59 -19.74
C ASP A 110 10.19 0.43 -19.69
N SER A 111 9.88 1.70 -19.89
CA SER A 111 10.86 2.80 -19.78
C SER A 111 11.43 2.90 -18.36
N ILE A 112 10.57 2.74 -17.34
CA ILE A 112 11.00 2.79 -15.93
C ILE A 112 11.88 1.57 -15.59
N ILE A 113 11.54 0.37 -16.02
CA ILE A 113 12.33 -0.84 -15.80
C ILE A 113 13.74 -0.67 -16.39
N HIS A 114 13.84 -0.14 -17.62
CA HIS A 114 15.12 0.17 -18.24
C HIS A 114 15.90 1.26 -17.50
N LEU A 115 15.23 2.32 -17.08
CA LEU A 115 15.84 3.42 -16.31
C LEU A 115 16.38 2.94 -14.95
N LEU A 116 15.72 1.98 -14.32
CA LEU A 116 16.16 1.37 -13.07
C LEU A 116 17.34 0.40 -13.25
N GLY A 117 17.75 0.12 -14.49
CA GLY A 117 18.93 -0.66 -14.82
C GLY A 117 18.67 -2.16 -14.93
N ALA A 118 17.42 -2.60 -15.06
CA ALA A 118 17.12 -4.02 -15.26
C ALA A 118 17.61 -4.51 -16.63
N THR A 119 18.30 -5.66 -16.63
CA THR A 119 18.77 -6.33 -17.84
C THR A 119 18.46 -7.83 -17.80
N GLY A 120 18.45 -8.49 -18.95
CA GLY A 120 18.32 -9.95 -19.05
C GLY A 120 17.07 -10.52 -18.35
N GLU A 121 17.27 -11.54 -17.53
CA GLU A 121 16.22 -12.24 -16.82
C GLU A 121 15.53 -11.36 -15.76
N ILE A 122 16.28 -10.45 -15.10
CA ILE A 122 15.72 -9.53 -14.09
C ILE A 122 14.70 -8.60 -14.73
N ALA A 123 14.96 -8.10 -15.96
CA ALA A 123 13.99 -7.26 -16.67
C ALA A 123 12.72 -8.03 -17.04
N GLN A 124 12.85 -9.30 -17.42
CA GLN A 124 11.69 -10.14 -17.73
C GLN A 124 10.84 -10.40 -16.50
N TYR A 125 11.45 -10.81 -15.38
CA TYR A 125 10.76 -11.00 -14.11
C TYR A 125 10.12 -9.70 -13.59
N ALA A 126 10.83 -8.57 -13.69
CA ALA A 126 10.32 -7.26 -13.29
C ALA A 126 9.07 -6.88 -14.08
N ASN A 127 9.08 -7.09 -15.42
CA ASN A 127 7.94 -6.77 -16.28
C ASN A 127 6.74 -7.68 -16.00
N GLU A 128 6.96 -8.98 -15.81
CA GLU A 128 5.92 -9.94 -15.47
C GLU A 128 5.22 -9.55 -14.15
N TYR A 129 5.98 -9.37 -13.09
CA TYR A 129 5.48 -9.02 -11.77
C TYR A 129 4.73 -7.69 -11.75
N ILE A 130 5.40 -6.62 -12.24
CA ILE A 130 4.83 -5.27 -12.11
C ILE A 130 3.63 -5.06 -13.03
N SER A 131 3.52 -5.77 -14.16
CA SER A 131 2.36 -5.70 -15.04
C SER A 131 1.08 -6.15 -14.33
N ILE A 132 1.15 -7.23 -13.55
CA ILE A 132 0.03 -7.73 -12.75
C ILE A 132 -0.35 -6.72 -11.66
N ILE A 133 0.67 -6.19 -10.96
CA ILE A 133 0.46 -5.19 -9.88
C ILE A 133 -0.18 -3.91 -10.43
N ILE A 134 0.30 -3.39 -11.56
CA ILE A 134 -0.23 -2.16 -12.17
C ILE A 134 -1.67 -2.37 -12.64
N LEU A 135 -1.97 -3.50 -13.29
CA LEU A 135 -3.31 -3.79 -13.83
C LEU A 135 -4.40 -3.75 -12.74
N CYS A 136 -4.03 -4.10 -11.53
CA CYS A 136 -4.93 -4.09 -10.38
C CYS A 136 -4.60 -2.98 -9.37
N GLY A 137 -3.80 -1.99 -9.77
CA GLY A 137 -3.23 -0.95 -8.91
C GLY A 137 -4.25 -0.07 -8.19
N ILE A 138 -5.50 -0.05 -8.63
CA ILE A 138 -6.59 0.65 -7.92
C ILE A 138 -6.88 0.05 -6.54
N PHE A 139 -6.76 -1.29 -6.39
CA PHE A 139 -7.10 -1.95 -5.13
C PHE A 139 -6.14 -1.60 -3.98
N PRO A 140 -4.80 -1.65 -4.13
CA PRO A 140 -3.90 -1.18 -3.08
C PRO A 140 -4.09 0.31 -2.76
N VAL A 141 -4.40 1.16 -3.76
CA VAL A 141 -4.64 2.59 -3.50
C VAL A 141 -5.92 2.78 -2.68
N LEU A 142 -7.01 2.10 -3.02
CA LEU A 142 -8.25 2.16 -2.26
C LEU A 142 -8.12 1.51 -0.88
N GLY A 143 -7.57 0.30 -0.79
CA GLY A 143 -7.44 -0.44 0.47
C GLY A 143 -6.61 0.31 1.51
N ASN A 144 -5.41 0.76 1.12
CA ASN A 144 -4.51 1.49 2.00
C ASN A 144 -4.98 2.94 2.27
N GLY A 145 -5.66 3.58 1.31
CA GLY A 145 -6.16 4.94 1.45
C GLY A 145 -7.44 5.05 2.27
N VAL A 146 -8.31 4.03 2.23
CA VAL A 146 -9.57 4.01 3.00
C VAL A 146 -9.34 3.62 4.46
N THR A 147 -8.37 2.79 4.74
CA THR A 147 -8.06 2.33 6.11
C THR A 147 -7.86 3.47 7.12
N PRO A 148 -7.14 4.56 6.85
CA PRO A 148 -7.04 5.72 7.75
C PRO A 148 -8.38 6.38 8.03
N LEU A 149 -9.28 6.46 7.05
CA LEU A 149 -10.64 7.01 7.26
C LEU A 149 -11.41 6.18 8.28
N ILE A 150 -11.39 4.85 8.16
CA ILE A 150 -12.06 3.94 9.09
C ILE A 150 -11.47 4.06 10.50
N ARG A 151 -10.14 4.12 10.63
CA ARG A 151 -9.45 4.32 11.92
C ARG A 151 -9.87 5.62 12.60
N ASN A 152 -9.95 6.70 11.85
CA ASN A 152 -10.31 8.02 12.35
C ASN A 152 -11.81 8.16 12.68
N CYS A 153 -12.67 7.25 12.20
CA CYS A 153 -14.03 7.09 12.71
C CYS A 153 -14.10 6.34 14.06
N GLY A 154 -12.96 6.08 14.72
CA GLY A 154 -12.90 5.34 15.98
C GLY A 154 -12.98 3.81 15.81
N LYS A 155 -12.93 3.31 14.56
CA LYS A 155 -13.08 1.90 14.20
C LYS A 155 -11.73 1.24 13.90
N THR A 156 -10.80 1.38 14.84
CA THR A 156 -9.42 0.90 14.70
C THR A 156 -9.34 -0.63 14.63
N ILE A 157 -10.19 -1.33 15.38
CA ILE A 157 -10.23 -2.80 15.39
C ILE A 157 -10.68 -3.33 14.03
N GLU A 158 -11.75 -2.76 13.47
CA GLU A 158 -12.28 -3.14 12.17
C GLU A 158 -11.23 -2.92 11.06
N ALA A 159 -10.57 -1.76 11.06
CA ALA A 159 -9.48 -1.48 10.12
C ALA A 159 -8.33 -2.50 10.24
N THR A 160 -7.96 -2.87 11.47
CA THR A 160 -6.93 -3.89 11.73
C THR A 160 -7.37 -5.27 11.23
N LEU A 161 -8.62 -5.67 11.46
CA LEU A 161 -9.16 -6.94 10.95
C LEU A 161 -9.16 -7.01 9.43
N PHE A 162 -9.48 -5.91 8.74
CA PHE A 162 -9.41 -5.88 7.26
C PHE A 162 -7.98 -6.04 6.75
N MET A 163 -7.01 -5.37 7.35
CA MET A 163 -5.60 -5.55 7.00
C MET A 163 -5.12 -6.98 7.31
N SER A 164 -5.51 -7.55 8.45
CA SER A 164 -5.15 -8.92 8.82
C SER A 164 -5.76 -9.95 7.88
N SER A 165 -7.00 -9.71 7.40
CA SER A 165 -7.63 -10.61 6.42
C SER A 165 -6.87 -10.61 5.09
N GLY A 166 -6.37 -9.44 4.65
CA GLY A 166 -5.49 -9.34 3.49
C GLY A 166 -4.20 -10.14 3.67
N LEU A 167 -3.54 -9.99 4.83
CA LEU A 167 -2.34 -10.76 5.16
C LEU A 167 -2.58 -12.27 5.11
N VAL A 168 -3.63 -12.75 5.77
CA VAL A 168 -3.96 -14.18 5.78
C VAL A 168 -4.28 -14.67 4.36
N THR A 169 -5.04 -13.89 3.58
CA THR A 169 -5.35 -14.21 2.19
C THR A 169 -4.08 -14.32 1.35
N ASN A 170 -3.16 -13.37 1.50
CA ASN A 170 -1.90 -13.40 0.75
C ASN A 170 -1.07 -14.65 1.07
N ILE A 171 -0.82 -14.95 2.36
CA ILE A 171 -0.04 -16.13 2.77
C ILE A 171 -0.67 -17.42 2.23
N LEU A 172 -2.01 -17.54 2.30
CA LEU A 172 -2.70 -18.73 1.79
C LEU A 172 -2.57 -18.85 0.27
N LEU A 173 -2.70 -17.73 -0.46
CA LEU A 173 -2.60 -17.70 -1.91
C LEU A 173 -1.16 -17.89 -2.40
N ASP A 174 -0.17 -17.34 -1.70
CA ASP A 174 1.25 -17.60 -1.98
C ASP A 174 1.55 -19.09 -1.85
N TYR A 175 1.09 -19.73 -0.78
CA TYR A 175 1.24 -21.18 -0.64
C TYR A 175 0.61 -21.92 -1.82
N VAL A 176 -0.58 -21.53 -2.26
CA VAL A 176 -1.29 -22.20 -3.37
C VAL A 176 -0.62 -21.91 -4.72
N PHE A 177 -0.42 -20.64 -5.06
CA PHE A 177 0.04 -20.25 -6.39
C PHE A 177 1.53 -20.46 -6.59
N VAL A 178 2.33 -20.12 -5.58
CA VAL A 178 3.79 -20.21 -5.67
C VAL A 178 4.25 -21.65 -5.40
N PHE A 179 3.75 -22.28 -4.32
CA PHE A 179 4.25 -23.58 -3.88
C PHE A 179 3.55 -24.77 -4.57
N ARG A 180 2.19 -24.78 -4.61
CA ARG A 180 1.44 -25.91 -5.15
C ARG A 180 1.31 -25.86 -6.66
N LEU A 181 0.99 -24.71 -7.23
CA LEU A 181 0.81 -24.53 -8.67
C LEU A 181 2.11 -24.16 -9.40
N ARG A 182 3.18 -23.82 -8.66
CA ARG A 182 4.51 -23.46 -9.19
C ARG A 182 4.46 -22.33 -10.23
N MET A 183 3.59 -21.34 -9.99
CA MET A 183 3.43 -20.20 -10.88
C MET A 183 4.57 -19.16 -10.76
N GLY A 184 5.57 -19.43 -9.90
CA GLY A 184 6.72 -18.53 -9.72
C GLY A 184 6.31 -17.12 -9.29
N LEU A 185 6.93 -16.12 -9.90
CA LEU A 185 6.75 -14.71 -9.57
C LEU A 185 5.35 -14.18 -9.93
N ALA A 186 4.76 -14.65 -11.03
CA ALA A 186 3.38 -14.31 -11.38
C ALA A 186 2.38 -14.75 -10.30
N GLY A 187 2.61 -15.93 -9.70
CA GLY A 187 1.80 -16.43 -8.59
C GLY A 187 1.83 -15.50 -7.38
N ALA A 188 3.01 -15.03 -6.99
CA ALA A 188 3.18 -14.05 -5.91
C ALA A 188 2.50 -12.72 -6.22
N ALA A 189 2.62 -12.20 -7.44
CA ALA A 189 1.94 -10.98 -7.87
C ALA A 189 0.42 -11.11 -7.76
N ILE A 190 -0.16 -12.23 -8.24
CA ILE A 190 -1.60 -12.50 -8.17
C ILE A 190 -2.07 -12.62 -6.72
N ALA A 191 -1.31 -13.30 -5.86
CA ALA A 191 -1.62 -13.43 -4.44
C ALA A 191 -1.66 -12.07 -3.75
N THR A 192 -0.64 -11.24 -3.97
CA THR A 192 -0.54 -9.87 -3.44
C THR A 192 -1.73 -9.01 -3.88
N VAL A 193 -2.04 -8.99 -5.18
CA VAL A 193 -3.15 -8.20 -5.71
C VAL A 193 -4.50 -8.68 -5.16
N THR A 194 -4.71 -10.00 -5.10
CA THR A 194 -5.96 -10.57 -4.57
C THR A 194 -6.13 -10.22 -3.09
N ALA A 195 -5.06 -10.27 -2.30
CA ALA A 195 -5.07 -9.85 -0.90
C ALA A 195 -5.45 -8.36 -0.75
N GLN A 196 -4.87 -7.48 -1.56
CA GLN A 196 -5.21 -6.05 -1.57
C GLN A 196 -6.66 -5.80 -2.03
N MET A 197 -7.15 -6.58 -2.99
CA MET A 197 -8.55 -6.54 -3.43
C MET A 197 -9.50 -6.91 -2.29
N VAL A 198 -9.18 -7.95 -1.50
CA VAL A 198 -9.98 -8.33 -0.32
C VAL A 198 -10.02 -7.18 0.69
N VAL A 199 -8.88 -6.56 1.02
CA VAL A 199 -8.83 -5.41 1.94
C VAL A 199 -9.69 -4.25 1.41
N ALA A 200 -9.52 -3.88 0.14
CA ALA A 200 -10.27 -2.80 -0.48
C ALA A 200 -11.79 -3.06 -0.48
N CYS A 201 -12.20 -4.27 -0.85
CA CYS A 201 -13.60 -4.67 -0.87
C CYS A 201 -14.22 -4.64 0.54
N LEU A 202 -13.53 -5.18 1.55
CA LEU A 202 -14.01 -5.16 2.94
C LEU A 202 -14.12 -3.74 3.48
N ALA A 203 -13.10 -2.91 3.25
CA ALA A 203 -13.08 -1.52 3.70
C ALA A 203 -14.18 -0.69 3.04
N LEU A 204 -14.37 -0.80 1.72
CA LEU A 204 -15.43 -0.11 0.98
C LEU A 204 -16.82 -0.60 1.38
N PHE A 205 -17.02 -1.93 1.48
CA PHE A 205 -18.30 -2.50 1.92
C PHE A 205 -18.67 -2.01 3.32
N TYR A 206 -17.70 -1.97 4.23
CA TYR A 206 -17.90 -1.44 5.57
C TYR A 206 -18.33 0.03 5.56
N LEU A 207 -17.65 0.89 4.78
CA LEU A 207 -18.00 2.29 4.63
C LEU A 207 -19.41 2.47 4.03
N ILE A 208 -19.75 1.73 2.98
CA ILE A 208 -21.07 1.78 2.35
C ILE A 208 -22.18 1.40 3.36
N LYS A 209 -21.91 0.38 4.20
CA LYS A 209 -22.90 -0.07 5.20
C LYS A 209 -23.06 0.93 6.36
N THR A 210 -21.97 1.57 6.77
CA THR A 210 -21.96 2.41 7.98
C THR A 210 -22.25 3.87 7.68
N ASN A 211 -21.80 4.38 6.53
CA ASN A 211 -21.85 5.81 6.16
C ASN A 211 -22.42 5.97 4.74
N ARG A 212 -23.67 5.58 4.54
CA ARG A 212 -24.33 5.65 3.20
C ARG A 212 -24.37 7.06 2.61
N GLU A 213 -24.48 8.08 3.46
CA GLU A 213 -24.56 9.49 3.05
C GLU A 213 -23.30 9.98 2.34
N VAL A 214 -22.14 9.38 2.64
CA VAL A 214 -20.86 9.70 1.98
C VAL A 214 -20.91 9.41 0.47
N PHE A 215 -21.68 8.41 0.03
CA PHE A 215 -21.76 8.00 -1.37
C PHE A 215 -22.78 8.78 -2.20
N THR A 216 -23.29 9.92 -1.69
CA THR A 216 -24.10 10.83 -2.50
C THR A 216 -23.22 11.62 -3.47
N LEU A 217 -23.75 11.93 -4.66
CA LEU A 217 -23.03 12.72 -5.68
C LEU A 217 -22.50 14.06 -5.12
N HIS A 218 -23.25 14.64 -4.19
CA HIS A 218 -22.89 15.90 -3.55
C HIS A 218 -21.63 15.77 -2.66
N ASN A 219 -21.52 14.67 -1.91
CA ASN A 219 -20.38 14.43 -1.02
C ASN A 219 -19.15 13.93 -1.76
N LEU A 220 -19.33 13.23 -2.89
CA LEU A 220 -18.27 12.80 -3.78
C LEU A 220 -17.66 13.95 -4.61
N ALA A 221 -18.32 15.10 -4.66
CA ALA A 221 -17.86 16.26 -5.43
C ALA A 221 -16.52 16.80 -4.89
N ILE A 222 -15.55 16.99 -5.79
CA ILE A 222 -14.23 17.51 -5.46
C ILE A 222 -14.30 19.03 -5.41
N SER A 223 -14.00 19.60 -4.23
CA SER A 223 -13.80 21.05 -4.06
C SER A 223 -12.32 21.37 -4.05
N ALA A 224 -11.91 22.43 -4.77
CA ALA A 224 -10.52 22.89 -4.80
C ALA A 224 -9.97 23.21 -3.41
N ALA A 225 -10.80 23.77 -2.52
CA ALA A 225 -10.41 24.08 -1.15
C ALA A 225 -10.13 22.81 -0.34
N ARG A 226 -11.00 21.78 -0.42
CA ARG A 226 -10.81 20.49 0.24
C ARG A 226 -9.60 19.75 -0.33
N LEU A 227 -9.46 19.70 -1.66
CA LEU A 227 -8.30 19.12 -2.34
C LEU A 227 -6.99 19.74 -1.81
N LYS A 228 -6.89 21.07 -1.80
CA LYS A 228 -5.69 21.79 -1.30
C LYS A 228 -5.38 21.41 0.15
N THR A 229 -6.40 21.31 1.01
CA THR A 229 -6.23 20.95 2.41
C THR A 229 -5.77 19.50 2.57
N ILE A 230 -6.40 18.56 1.87
CA ILE A 230 -6.04 17.13 1.88
C ILE A 230 -4.59 16.96 1.41
N LEU A 231 -4.19 17.58 0.31
CA LEU A 231 -2.83 17.51 -0.21
C LEU A 231 -1.80 18.13 0.76
N ARG A 232 -2.14 19.27 1.39
CA ARG A 232 -1.25 19.95 2.35
C ARG A 232 -0.98 19.07 3.58
N ILE A 233 -1.99 18.39 4.09
CA ILE A 233 -1.85 17.48 5.23
C ILE A 233 -1.17 16.19 4.78
N GLY A 234 -1.56 15.67 3.63
CA GLY A 234 -1.11 14.39 3.09
C GLY A 234 0.34 14.38 2.58
N ILE A 235 0.98 15.53 2.38
CA ILE A 235 2.36 15.59 1.87
C ILE A 235 3.37 14.92 2.83
N SER A 236 3.13 14.99 4.14
CA SER A 236 4.00 14.37 5.16
C SER A 236 3.94 12.84 5.10
N PRO A 237 2.78 12.16 5.22
CA PRO A 237 2.69 10.70 5.10
C PRO A 237 3.06 10.22 3.68
N PHE A 238 2.78 10.97 2.63
CA PHE A 238 3.27 10.68 1.28
C PHE A 238 4.80 10.62 1.25
N GLY A 239 5.48 11.64 1.77
CA GLY A 239 6.94 11.69 1.83
C GLY A 239 7.54 10.56 2.67
N GLN A 240 6.98 10.29 3.85
CA GLN A 240 7.42 9.19 4.71
C GLN A 240 7.38 7.83 4.00
N THR A 241 6.36 7.58 3.19
CA THR A 241 6.23 6.32 2.45
C THR A 241 7.15 6.27 1.23
N LEU A 242 7.44 7.42 0.59
CA LEU A 242 8.23 7.48 -0.63
C LEU A 242 9.75 7.52 -0.38
N ILE A 243 10.21 8.14 0.72
CA ILE A 243 11.63 8.30 1.03
C ILE A 243 12.41 6.97 1.04
N PRO A 244 11.94 5.89 1.69
CA PRO A 244 12.64 4.60 1.64
C PRO A 244 12.82 4.08 0.22
N SER A 245 11.86 4.32 -0.66
CA SER A 245 11.93 3.91 -2.07
C SER A 245 13.03 4.66 -2.83
N VAL A 246 13.20 5.97 -2.57
CA VAL A 246 14.29 6.74 -3.17
C VAL A 246 15.66 6.18 -2.75
N ILE A 247 15.80 5.82 -1.47
CA ILE A 247 17.04 5.19 -0.96
C ILE A 247 17.30 3.86 -1.68
N ILE A 248 16.27 3.03 -1.85
CA ILE A 248 16.38 1.76 -2.58
C ILE A 248 16.83 1.99 -4.02
N VAL A 249 16.26 2.95 -4.75
CA VAL A 249 16.70 3.28 -6.14
C VAL A 249 18.17 3.66 -6.19
N LEU A 250 18.59 4.58 -5.31
CA LEU A 250 19.98 5.04 -5.27
C LEU A 250 20.95 3.90 -4.93
N THR A 251 20.56 3.03 -3.99
CA THR A 251 21.38 1.87 -3.61
C THR A 251 21.41 0.84 -4.73
N ASN A 252 20.29 0.55 -5.39
CA ASN A 252 20.24 -0.36 -6.53
C ASN A 252 21.17 0.10 -7.67
N TRP A 253 21.17 1.41 -7.99
CA TRP A 253 22.11 1.96 -8.98
C TRP A 253 23.57 1.76 -8.60
N GLN A 254 23.91 1.95 -7.33
CA GLN A 254 25.27 1.71 -6.85
C GLN A 254 25.64 0.21 -6.89
N CYS A 255 24.72 -0.66 -6.49
CA CYS A 255 24.93 -2.11 -6.57
C CYS A 255 25.18 -2.56 -8.02
N ILE A 256 24.33 -2.14 -8.96
CA ILE A 256 24.50 -2.49 -10.37
C ILE A 256 25.82 -1.94 -10.92
N ARG A 257 26.16 -0.68 -10.58
CA ARG A 257 27.36 -0.02 -11.10
C ARG A 257 28.67 -0.67 -10.63
N TYR A 258 28.74 -1.13 -9.39
CA TYR A 258 29.97 -1.62 -8.76
C TYR A 258 30.04 -3.14 -8.61
N GLY A 259 28.93 -3.85 -8.61
CA GLY A 259 28.89 -5.29 -8.35
C GLY A 259 27.95 -6.09 -9.25
N GLY A 260 27.29 -5.44 -10.22
CA GLY A 260 26.39 -6.09 -11.18
C GLY A 260 25.15 -6.72 -10.52
N ASP A 261 24.57 -7.71 -11.22
CA ASP A 261 23.31 -8.37 -10.83
C ASP A 261 23.44 -9.15 -9.50
N ASP A 262 24.62 -9.71 -9.22
CA ASP A 262 24.88 -10.44 -7.97
C ASP A 262 24.80 -9.52 -6.74
N ALA A 263 25.39 -8.31 -6.82
CA ALA A 263 25.30 -7.33 -5.74
C ALA A 263 23.85 -6.82 -5.54
N LEU A 264 23.10 -6.68 -6.62
CA LEU A 264 21.67 -6.33 -6.55
C LEU A 264 20.87 -7.43 -5.86
N ALA A 265 21.13 -8.70 -6.18
CA ALA A 265 20.46 -9.84 -5.55
C ALA A 265 20.74 -9.91 -4.03
N VAL A 266 22.01 -9.71 -3.63
CA VAL A 266 22.40 -9.67 -2.21
C VAL A 266 21.73 -8.49 -1.49
N PHE A 267 21.74 -7.30 -2.08
CA PHE A 267 21.08 -6.13 -1.49
C PHE A 267 19.57 -6.35 -1.35
N SER A 268 18.94 -7.03 -2.31
CA SER A 268 17.50 -7.34 -2.25
C SER A 268 17.16 -8.22 -1.05
N LEU A 269 17.97 -9.25 -0.78
CA LEU A 269 17.82 -10.09 0.42
C LEU A 269 17.98 -9.27 1.71
N LEU A 270 18.99 -8.39 1.77
CA LEU A 270 19.21 -7.50 2.92
C LEU A 270 18.03 -6.52 3.11
N SER A 271 17.42 -6.06 2.03
CA SER A 271 16.26 -5.13 2.08
C SER A 271 15.04 -5.74 2.76
N TYR A 272 14.77 -7.04 2.58
CA TYR A 272 13.69 -7.74 3.30
C TYR A 272 13.96 -7.81 4.80
N VAL A 273 15.22 -8.05 5.20
CA VAL A 273 15.61 -8.03 6.63
C VAL A 273 15.49 -6.62 7.21
N LEU A 274 15.96 -5.60 6.48
CA LEU A 274 15.86 -4.20 6.91
C LEU A 274 14.40 -3.75 7.04
N ALA A 275 13.54 -4.11 6.09
CA ALA A 275 12.11 -3.80 6.16
C ALA A 275 11.44 -4.37 7.41
N SER A 276 11.86 -5.55 7.89
CA SER A 276 11.33 -6.16 9.12
C SER A 276 11.80 -5.47 10.41
N VAL A 277 12.91 -4.73 10.37
CA VAL A 277 13.48 -4.01 11.52
C VAL A 277 12.97 -2.56 11.62
N GLN A 278 12.56 -1.96 10.50
CA GLN A 278 12.08 -0.56 10.45
C GLN A 278 10.63 -0.37 10.95
N LEU A 279 9.97 -1.42 11.37
CA LEU A 279 8.61 -1.43 11.90
C LEU A 279 8.58 -1.26 13.42
#